data_2c43573ddf8a8a6c07bd05bad922536d
#
_entry.id   2c43573ddf8a8a6c07bd05bad922536d
#
_cell.length_a   1.000
_cell.length_b   1.000
_cell.length_c   1.000
_cell.angle_alpha   90.00
_cell.angle_beta   90.00
_cell.angle_gamma   90.00
#
_symmetry.space_group_name_H-M   'P 1'
#
loop_
_entity.id
_entity.type
_entity.pdbx_description
1 polymer ?
#
loop_
_entity_poly.entity_id
_entity_poly.type
_entity_poly.pdbx_seq_one_letter_code
_entity_poly.pdbx_strand_id
1 'polypeptide(L)'
;KIRRIPEYDSIPYDIVFTEYAGHARKLVEDARQEGKYTHIVAVGGDGTVNEVGGALCGSDVAFGVVSLGSGNGFARHLGYSVFMTKALKQVLTDQFAQIDVLEMNGKYSLNVSGVGFDAEVAHEFNHLKLRGVFSYIYAAIKLWFRYPEKKYKITGNGKVMKVNCFILSFANSSQYGNNAYIAPHASVRDGLMDICILKRPAFFEILWFLLFFINSKLYKLSYYKEIQCEEAIVEGDIERVHIDGDAYIMHSPIHLKMHKGILKVVVPKKID
;
A
#
# COMPACT_ATOMS: atom_id res chain seq x y z
N LYS A 1 -24.14 -7.85 -7.78
CA LYS A 1 -24.53 -7.27 -6.46
C LYS A 1 -24.92 -5.81 -6.57
N ILE A 2 -24.26 -5.01 -7.41
CA ILE A 2 -24.55 -3.57 -7.59
C ILE A 2 -26.04 -3.33 -7.92
N ARG A 3 -26.63 -4.13 -8.84
CA ARG A 3 -28.06 -4.07 -9.22
C ARG A 3 -29.05 -4.35 -8.09
N ARG A 4 -28.59 -4.69 -6.89
CA ARG A 4 -29.40 -4.92 -5.69
C ARG A 4 -29.28 -3.79 -4.68
N ILE A 5 -28.65 -2.70 -5.06
CA ILE A 5 -28.43 -1.52 -4.22
C ILE A 5 -29.24 -0.39 -4.85
N PRO A 6 -30.41 0.01 -4.27
CA PRO A 6 -31.32 0.97 -4.87
C PRO A 6 -30.67 2.32 -5.19
N GLU A 7 -29.66 2.72 -4.43
CA GLU A 7 -28.93 3.97 -4.63
C GLU A 7 -28.24 4.06 -6.02
N TYR A 8 -28.02 2.90 -6.69
CA TYR A 8 -27.44 2.86 -8.04
C TYR A 8 -28.48 2.93 -9.17
N ASP A 9 -29.77 2.85 -8.87
CA ASP A 9 -30.81 2.83 -9.92
C ASP A 9 -30.92 4.18 -10.65
N SER A 10 -30.53 5.27 -9.99
CA SER A 10 -30.55 6.64 -10.55
C SER A 10 -29.19 7.17 -11.03
N ILE A 11 -28.13 6.38 -10.87
CA ILE A 11 -26.75 6.81 -11.21
C ILE A 11 -26.31 6.07 -12.47
N PRO A 12 -25.94 6.78 -13.56
CA PRO A 12 -25.34 6.14 -14.72
C PRO A 12 -23.97 5.59 -14.37
N TYR A 13 -23.70 4.34 -14.71
CA TYR A 13 -22.38 3.71 -14.50
C TYR A 13 -22.07 2.68 -15.57
N ASP A 14 -20.78 2.53 -15.87
CA ASP A 14 -20.24 1.48 -16.73
C ASP A 14 -19.45 0.48 -15.88
N ILE A 15 -19.48 -0.80 -16.25
CA ILE A 15 -18.68 -1.85 -15.61
C ILE A 15 -17.75 -2.43 -16.66
N VAL A 16 -16.46 -2.32 -16.42
CA VAL A 16 -15.41 -2.87 -17.30
C VAL A 16 -14.56 -3.84 -16.51
N PHE A 17 -14.28 -5.01 -17.09
CA PHE A 17 -13.46 -6.04 -16.48
C PHE A 17 -12.02 -5.95 -16.99
N THR A 18 -11.07 -6.09 -16.07
CA THR A 18 -9.65 -6.23 -16.43
C THR A 18 -9.36 -7.65 -16.89
N GLU A 19 -8.49 -7.80 -17.89
CA GLU A 19 -8.16 -9.10 -18.51
C GLU A 19 -6.74 -9.57 -18.17
N TYR A 20 -5.84 -8.63 -17.84
CA TYR A 20 -4.44 -8.89 -17.52
C TYR A 20 -3.88 -7.83 -16.57
N ALA A 21 -2.73 -8.08 -15.99
CA ALA A 21 -2.02 -7.11 -15.15
C ALA A 21 -1.61 -5.86 -15.97
N GLY A 22 -1.89 -4.66 -15.45
CA GLY A 22 -1.68 -3.39 -16.16
C GLY A 22 -2.89 -2.93 -16.97
N HIS A 23 -3.92 -3.78 -17.19
CA HIS A 23 -5.09 -3.39 -17.98
C HIS A 23 -5.94 -2.32 -17.28
N ALA A 24 -6.01 -2.33 -15.95
CA ALA A 24 -6.75 -1.33 -15.21
C ALA A 24 -6.19 0.08 -15.44
N ARG A 25 -4.87 0.24 -15.49
CA ARG A 25 -4.21 1.51 -15.81
C ARG A 25 -4.66 2.04 -17.17
N LYS A 26 -4.61 1.20 -18.21
CA LYS A 26 -5.02 1.59 -19.57
C LYS A 26 -6.49 2.02 -19.62
N LEU A 27 -7.38 1.24 -18.98
CA LEU A 27 -8.81 1.58 -18.92
C LEU A 27 -9.06 2.94 -18.24
N VAL A 28 -8.30 3.26 -17.20
CA VAL A 28 -8.37 4.57 -16.53
C VAL A 28 -7.86 5.68 -17.41
N GLU A 29 -6.75 5.47 -18.12
CA GLU A 29 -6.19 6.46 -19.05
C GLU A 29 -7.17 6.76 -20.18
N ASP A 30 -7.79 5.74 -20.77
CA ASP A 30 -8.83 5.87 -21.80
C ASP A 30 -10.06 6.63 -21.25
N ALA A 31 -10.53 6.26 -20.06
CA ALA A 31 -11.67 6.92 -19.39
C ALA A 31 -11.41 8.41 -19.07
N ARG A 32 -10.16 8.75 -18.70
CA ARG A 32 -9.75 10.14 -18.47
C ARG A 32 -9.76 10.95 -19.78
N GLN A 33 -9.34 10.36 -20.89
CA GLN A 33 -9.38 11.02 -22.20
C GLN A 33 -10.81 11.27 -22.68
N GLU A 34 -11.75 10.37 -22.39
CA GLU A 34 -13.17 10.58 -22.69
C GLU A 34 -13.78 11.73 -21.89
N GLY A 35 -13.28 12.02 -20.67
CA GLY A 35 -13.70 13.16 -19.86
C GLY A 35 -15.13 13.10 -19.30
N LYS A 36 -15.79 11.94 -19.40
CA LYS A 36 -17.21 11.79 -19.00
C LYS A 36 -17.41 11.32 -17.56
N TYR A 37 -16.37 10.73 -16.94
CA TYR A 37 -16.48 10.14 -15.61
C TYR A 37 -16.04 11.10 -14.52
N THR A 38 -16.87 11.29 -13.53
CA THR A 38 -16.53 12.04 -12.31
C THR A 38 -15.90 11.15 -11.22
N HIS A 39 -16.19 9.85 -11.31
CA HIS A 39 -15.71 8.83 -10.36
C HIS A 39 -15.20 7.61 -11.13
N ILE A 40 -14.09 7.05 -10.67
CA ILE A 40 -13.60 5.73 -11.08
C ILE A 40 -13.39 4.88 -9.84
N VAL A 41 -14.00 3.69 -9.84
CA VAL A 41 -14.02 2.80 -8.68
C VAL A 41 -13.24 1.52 -9.00
N ALA A 42 -12.16 1.27 -8.26
CA ALA A 42 -11.47 -0.01 -8.31
C ALA A 42 -12.26 -1.06 -7.52
N VAL A 43 -12.63 -2.15 -8.19
CA VAL A 43 -13.27 -3.31 -7.57
C VAL A 43 -12.34 -4.51 -7.69
N GLY A 44 -11.48 -4.73 -6.69
CA GLY A 44 -10.44 -5.76 -6.80
C GLY A 44 -9.54 -5.86 -5.57
N GLY A 45 -8.39 -6.49 -5.73
CA GLY A 45 -7.32 -6.55 -4.73
C GLY A 45 -6.40 -5.34 -4.78
N ASP A 46 -5.36 -5.35 -3.92
CA ASP A 46 -4.42 -4.24 -3.75
C ASP A 46 -3.72 -3.86 -5.08
N GLY A 47 -3.37 -4.82 -5.94
CA GLY A 47 -2.78 -4.54 -7.26
C GLY A 47 -3.73 -3.75 -8.18
N THR A 48 -5.02 -4.13 -8.27
CA THR A 48 -6.00 -3.36 -9.05
C THR A 48 -6.21 -1.96 -8.47
N VAL A 49 -6.22 -1.85 -7.14
CA VAL A 49 -6.33 -0.57 -6.43
C VAL A 49 -5.14 0.33 -6.76
N ASN A 50 -3.92 -0.22 -6.75
CA ASN A 50 -2.70 0.52 -7.11
C ASN A 50 -2.71 0.96 -8.59
N GLU A 51 -3.05 0.07 -9.52
CA GLU A 51 -3.12 0.40 -10.96
C GLU A 51 -4.10 1.56 -11.24
N VAL A 52 -5.31 1.49 -10.67
CA VAL A 52 -6.34 2.52 -10.85
C VAL A 52 -5.94 3.82 -10.17
N GLY A 53 -5.57 3.77 -8.89
CA GLY A 53 -5.20 4.96 -8.14
C GLY A 53 -3.96 5.65 -8.70
N GLY A 54 -2.94 4.88 -9.07
CA GLY A 54 -1.73 5.41 -9.70
C GLY A 54 -2.01 6.11 -11.05
N ALA A 55 -2.95 5.58 -11.85
CA ALA A 55 -3.36 6.20 -13.11
C ALA A 55 -4.24 7.46 -12.91
N LEU A 56 -4.86 7.61 -11.73
CA LEU A 56 -5.67 8.77 -11.38
C LEU A 56 -4.88 9.91 -10.74
N CYS A 57 -3.62 9.70 -10.37
CA CYS A 57 -2.78 10.76 -9.83
C CYS A 57 -2.74 11.97 -10.75
N GLY A 58 -2.91 13.18 -10.18
CA GLY A 58 -2.95 14.43 -10.92
C GLY A 58 -4.22 14.67 -11.71
N SER A 59 -5.30 13.92 -11.45
CA SER A 59 -6.62 14.16 -12.06
C SER A 59 -7.66 14.62 -11.05
N ASP A 60 -8.72 15.27 -11.53
CA ASP A 60 -9.88 15.68 -10.72
C ASP A 60 -10.92 14.57 -10.53
N VAL A 61 -10.73 13.42 -11.18
CA VAL A 61 -11.63 12.27 -11.08
C VAL A 61 -11.50 11.65 -9.70
N ALA A 62 -12.62 11.45 -9.01
CA ALA A 62 -12.63 10.89 -7.67
C ALA A 62 -12.40 9.37 -7.69
N PHE A 63 -11.45 8.90 -6.91
CA PHE A 63 -11.09 7.50 -6.78
C PHE A 63 -11.87 6.83 -5.66
N GLY A 64 -12.67 5.83 -5.98
CA GLY A 64 -13.38 4.98 -5.02
C GLY A 64 -12.77 3.58 -4.93
N VAL A 65 -12.90 2.92 -3.78
CA VAL A 65 -12.33 1.58 -3.56
C VAL A 65 -13.36 0.60 -3.02
N VAL A 66 -13.50 -0.53 -3.70
CA VAL A 66 -14.24 -1.72 -3.25
C VAL A 66 -13.28 -2.89 -3.24
N SER A 67 -12.64 -3.12 -2.11
CA SER A 67 -11.58 -4.11 -2.01
C SER A 67 -12.13 -5.54 -1.88
N LEU A 68 -11.60 -6.44 -2.70
CA LEU A 68 -11.93 -7.86 -2.74
C LEU A 68 -10.70 -8.75 -2.52
N GLY A 69 -9.55 -8.16 -2.27
CA GLY A 69 -8.29 -8.85 -2.00
C GLY A 69 -8.23 -9.44 -0.59
N SER A 70 -7.13 -10.10 -0.29
CA SER A 70 -6.87 -10.68 1.03
C SER A 70 -6.30 -9.68 2.03
N GLY A 71 -5.54 -8.67 1.60
CA GLY A 71 -4.91 -7.68 2.47
C GLY A 71 -5.77 -6.44 2.66
N ASN A 72 -6.03 -5.76 1.56
CA ASN A 72 -6.84 -4.54 1.47
C ASN A 72 -6.32 -3.39 2.36
N GLY A 73 -4.99 -3.22 2.43
CA GLY A 73 -4.36 -2.30 3.37
C GLY A 73 -4.80 -0.86 3.18
N PHE A 74 -4.70 -0.35 1.95
CA PHE A 74 -5.10 1.02 1.60
C PHE A 74 -6.59 1.29 1.85
N ALA A 75 -7.48 0.38 1.41
CA ALA A 75 -8.90 0.54 1.64
C ALA A 75 -9.28 0.55 3.13
N ARG A 76 -8.62 -0.28 3.94
CA ARG A 76 -8.80 -0.31 5.40
C ARG A 76 -8.31 0.97 6.06
N HIS A 77 -7.18 1.50 5.63
CA HIS A 77 -6.64 2.77 6.11
C HIS A 77 -7.63 3.91 5.87
N LEU A 78 -8.21 3.99 4.68
CA LEU A 78 -9.24 4.98 4.34
C LEU A 78 -10.61 4.73 5.03
N GLY A 79 -10.79 3.61 5.72
CA GLY A 79 -12.02 3.26 6.44
C GLY A 79 -13.11 2.61 5.60
N TYR A 80 -12.77 2.08 4.42
CA TYR A 80 -13.70 1.29 3.64
C TYR A 80 -14.05 -0.04 4.30
N SER A 81 -15.28 -0.46 4.12
CA SER A 81 -15.77 -1.75 4.62
C SER A 81 -15.21 -2.91 3.80
N VAL A 82 -14.89 -4.00 4.47
CA VAL A 82 -14.55 -5.29 3.83
C VAL A 82 -15.79 -5.98 3.23
N PHE A 83 -16.98 -5.55 3.59
CA PHE A 83 -18.23 -6.05 3.02
C PHE A 83 -18.57 -5.29 1.74
N MET A 84 -18.56 -5.98 0.59
CA MET A 84 -18.77 -5.39 -0.74
C MET A 84 -19.98 -4.45 -0.81
N THR A 85 -21.16 -4.87 -0.30
CA THR A 85 -22.38 -4.06 -0.37
C THR A 85 -22.22 -2.74 0.40
N LYS A 86 -21.56 -2.78 1.56
CA LYS A 86 -21.29 -1.58 2.35
C LYS A 86 -20.26 -0.68 1.66
N ALA A 87 -19.18 -1.26 1.11
CA ALA A 87 -18.19 -0.51 0.36
C ALA A 87 -18.79 0.16 -0.88
N LEU A 88 -19.64 -0.54 -1.63
CA LEU A 88 -20.36 0.05 -2.77
C LEU A 88 -21.23 1.26 -2.37
N LYS A 89 -21.88 1.24 -1.18
CA LYS A 89 -22.58 2.42 -0.67
C LYS A 89 -21.63 3.55 -0.25
N GLN A 90 -20.48 3.18 0.31
CA GLN A 90 -19.49 4.14 0.75
C GLN A 90 -18.83 4.94 -0.42
N VAL A 91 -18.72 4.36 -1.61
CA VAL A 91 -18.20 5.07 -2.78
C VAL A 91 -19.19 6.09 -3.38
N LEU A 92 -20.44 6.11 -2.91
CA LEU A 92 -21.45 7.10 -3.32
C LEU A 92 -21.51 8.31 -2.38
N THR A 93 -20.66 8.40 -1.38
CA THR A 93 -20.62 9.59 -0.50
C THR A 93 -20.02 10.78 -1.22
N ASP A 94 -20.50 11.98 -0.90
CA ASP A 94 -19.95 13.25 -1.40
C ASP A 94 -18.75 13.76 -0.57
N GLN A 95 -18.11 12.88 0.20
CA GLN A 95 -16.94 13.23 0.98
C GLN A 95 -15.67 12.87 0.21
N PHE A 96 -14.83 13.87 -0.02
CA PHE A 96 -13.58 13.73 -0.75
C PHE A 96 -12.40 14.19 0.09
N ALA A 97 -11.24 13.60 -0.16
CA ALA A 97 -9.96 14.07 0.34
C ALA A 97 -8.92 14.05 -0.77
N GLN A 98 -8.04 15.04 -0.76
CA GLN A 98 -6.79 14.96 -1.52
C GLN A 98 -5.78 14.23 -0.63
N ILE A 99 -5.17 13.17 -1.16
CA ILE A 99 -4.18 12.39 -0.46
C ILE A 99 -2.85 12.39 -1.16
N ASP A 100 -1.83 12.16 -0.38
CA ASP A 100 -0.46 12.04 -0.82
C ASP A 100 -0.22 10.64 -1.43
N VAL A 101 0.74 10.57 -2.33
CA VAL A 101 1.14 9.30 -2.96
C VAL A 101 2.66 9.20 -2.98
N LEU A 102 3.18 8.08 -2.53
CA LEU A 102 4.61 7.77 -2.59
C LEU A 102 5.00 7.35 -4.01
N GLU A 103 6.11 7.87 -4.51
CA GLU A 103 6.78 7.39 -5.72
C GLU A 103 8.07 6.66 -5.35
N MET A 104 8.27 5.48 -5.94
CA MET A 104 9.48 4.67 -5.85
C MET A 104 10.02 4.41 -7.26
N ASN A 105 11.12 5.05 -7.64
CA ASN A 105 11.74 4.94 -8.97
C ASN A 105 10.71 5.04 -10.13
N GLY A 106 9.82 6.05 -10.10
CA GLY A 106 8.83 6.30 -11.15
C GLY A 106 7.56 5.45 -11.05
N LYS A 107 7.39 4.64 -10.00
CA LYS A 107 6.16 3.87 -9.74
C LYS A 107 5.46 4.39 -8.50
N TYR A 108 4.15 4.57 -8.58
CA TYR A 108 3.34 5.01 -7.45
C TYR A 108 3.00 3.88 -6.49
N SER A 109 3.07 4.20 -5.20
CA SER A 109 2.63 3.37 -4.08
C SER A 109 1.58 4.12 -3.27
N LEU A 110 0.43 3.54 -3.11
CA LEU A 110 -0.67 4.11 -2.33
C LEU A 110 -0.63 3.68 -0.87
N ASN A 111 -0.01 2.54 -0.62
CA ASN A 111 -0.06 1.84 0.66
C ASN A 111 1.32 1.74 1.32
N VAL A 112 1.93 0.58 1.28
CA VAL A 112 3.25 0.30 1.86
C VAL A 112 4.11 -0.42 0.84
N SER A 113 5.30 0.10 0.63
CA SER A 113 6.34 -0.49 -0.22
C SER A 113 7.58 -0.79 0.61
N GLY A 114 8.50 -1.57 0.09
CA GLY A 114 9.69 -1.84 0.88
C GLY A 114 10.71 -2.75 0.22
N VAL A 115 11.80 -2.92 0.96
CA VAL A 115 12.92 -3.80 0.65
C VAL A 115 13.26 -4.63 1.89
N GLY A 116 13.90 -5.76 1.69
CA GLY A 116 14.25 -6.63 2.80
C GLY A 116 13.37 -7.87 2.87
N PHE A 117 13.08 -8.33 4.06
CA PHE A 117 12.34 -9.56 4.28
C PHE A 117 10.92 -9.52 3.68
N ASP A 118 10.21 -8.40 3.81
CA ASP A 118 8.86 -8.22 3.26
C ASP A 118 8.83 -8.30 1.74
N ALA A 119 9.84 -7.75 1.06
CA ALA A 119 10.01 -7.88 -0.37
C ALA A 119 10.28 -9.34 -0.80
N GLU A 120 11.12 -10.06 -0.07
CA GLU A 120 11.34 -11.49 -0.33
C GLU A 120 10.07 -12.33 -0.15
N VAL A 121 9.28 -12.02 0.89
CA VAL A 121 7.98 -12.68 1.12
C VAL A 121 7.02 -12.40 -0.04
N ALA A 122 6.95 -11.16 -0.53
CA ALA A 122 6.12 -10.81 -1.68
C ALA A 122 6.55 -11.57 -2.96
N HIS A 123 7.85 -11.69 -3.20
CA HIS A 123 8.39 -12.47 -4.32
C HIS A 123 8.08 -13.97 -4.18
N GLU A 124 8.31 -14.58 -3.01
CA GLU A 124 7.97 -15.98 -2.76
C GLU A 124 6.48 -16.23 -2.93
N PHE A 125 5.63 -15.34 -2.40
CA PHE A 125 4.17 -15.41 -2.53
C PHE A 125 3.71 -15.43 -3.99
N ASN A 126 4.36 -14.65 -4.88
CA ASN A 126 4.01 -14.63 -6.30
C ASN A 126 4.28 -15.97 -7.01
N HIS A 127 5.19 -16.79 -6.51
CA HIS A 127 5.47 -18.12 -7.04
C HIS A 127 4.51 -19.21 -6.49
N LEU A 128 3.75 -18.91 -5.44
CA LEU A 128 2.80 -19.87 -4.89
C LEU A 128 1.54 -19.96 -5.75
N LYS A 129 1.06 -21.20 -5.97
CA LYS A 129 -0.19 -21.46 -6.72
C LYS A 129 -1.45 -21.04 -5.95
N LEU A 130 -1.40 -21.13 -4.63
CA LEU A 130 -2.49 -20.72 -3.75
C LEU A 130 -2.33 -19.22 -3.37
N ARG A 131 -3.42 -18.48 -3.40
CA ARG A 131 -3.50 -17.09 -3.02
C ARG A 131 -4.18 -16.94 -1.66
N GLY A 132 -3.90 -15.85 -0.94
CA GLY A 132 -4.55 -15.51 0.32
C GLY A 132 -3.59 -15.43 1.50
N VAL A 133 -4.14 -15.06 2.66
CA VAL A 133 -3.36 -14.76 3.88
C VAL A 133 -2.53 -15.96 4.33
N PHE A 134 -3.07 -17.18 4.28
CA PHE A 134 -2.34 -18.38 4.69
C PHE A 134 -1.09 -18.66 3.84
N SER A 135 -1.18 -18.42 2.53
CA SER A 135 -0.02 -18.57 1.64
C SER A 135 1.06 -17.51 1.92
N TYR A 136 0.64 -16.29 2.26
CA TYR A 136 1.56 -15.24 2.68
C TYR A 136 2.27 -15.57 3.99
N ILE A 137 1.53 -16.07 4.99
CA ILE A 137 2.09 -16.53 6.27
C ILE A 137 3.06 -17.69 6.05
N TYR A 138 2.72 -18.65 5.19
CA TYR A 138 3.61 -19.76 4.86
C TYR A 138 4.93 -19.27 4.24
N ALA A 139 4.87 -18.35 3.27
CA ALA A 139 6.06 -17.74 2.67
C ALA A 139 6.91 -17.03 3.72
N ALA A 140 6.28 -16.26 4.61
CA ALA A 140 6.96 -15.56 5.68
C ALA A 140 7.67 -16.53 6.65
N ILE A 141 7.01 -17.59 7.11
CA ILE A 141 7.61 -18.60 8.01
C ILE A 141 8.78 -19.30 7.31
N LYS A 142 8.61 -19.70 6.04
CA LYS A 142 9.65 -20.38 5.27
C LYS A 142 10.93 -19.56 5.16
N LEU A 143 10.80 -18.25 4.96
CA LEU A 143 11.91 -17.33 4.78
C LEU A 143 12.49 -16.82 6.11
N TRP A 144 11.69 -16.76 7.18
CA TRP A 144 12.07 -16.16 8.46
C TRP A 144 13.43 -16.61 8.99
N PHE A 145 13.72 -17.91 8.94
CA PHE A 145 14.95 -18.47 9.47
C PHE A 145 16.15 -18.36 8.53
N ARG A 146 15.92 -18.07 7.26
CA ARG A 146 16.95 -18.07 6.21
C ARG A 146 17.37 -16.68 5.77
N TYR A 147 16.48 -15.68 5.89
CA TYR A 147 16.75 -14.33 5.42
C TYR A 147 17.60 -13.56 6.45
N PRO A 148 18.79 -13.05 6.08
CA PRO A 148 19.62 -12.26 6.98
C PRO A 148 19.15 -10.81 7.08
N GLU A 149 19.58 -10.09 8.11
CA GLU A 149 19.54 -8.64 8.09
C GLU A 149 20.46 -8.10 7.01
N LYS A 150 20.04 -7.04 6.32
CA LYS A 150 20.84 -6.35 5.30
C LYS A 150 21.21 -4.94 5.73
N LYS A 151 22.30 -4.44 5.18
CA LYS A 151 22.81 -3.08 5.44
C LYS A 151 22.29 -2.13 4.38
N TYR A 152 21.70 -1.03 4.83
CA TYR A 152 21.23 0.04 3.97
C TYR A 152 21.80 1.38 4.40
N LYS A 153 22.01 2.27 3.43
CA LYS A 153 22.32 3.67 3.62
C LYS A 153 21.10 4.48 3.18
N ILE A 154 20.54 5.24 4.09
CA ILE A 154 19.36 6.09 3.85
C ILE A 154 19.81 7.54 3.90
N THR A 155 19.58 8.28 2.82
CA THR A 155 19.83 9.72 2.74
C THR A 155 18.48 10.42 2.61
N GLY A 156 18.10 11.18 3.62
CA GLY A 156 16.82 11.92 3.66
C GLY A 156 16.88 13.06 4.69
N ASN A 157 16.08 14.12 4.51
CA ASN A 157 16.06 15.30 5.38
C ASN A 157 17.46 15.90 5.63
N GLY A 158 18.33 15.88 4.61
CA GLY A 158 19.72 16.38 4.72
C GLY A 158 20.65 15.53 5.61
N LYS A 159 20.20 14.34 6.06
CA LYS A 159 20.97 13.44 6.92
C LYS A 159 21.24 12.12 6.23
N VAL A 160 22.37 11.51 6.61
CA VAL A 160 22.75 10.16 6.16
C VAL A 160 22.71 9.24 7.36
N MET A 161 21.98 8.13 7.22
CA MET A 161 21.90 7.09 8.24
C MET A 161 22.29 5.74 7.64
N LYS A 162 23.13 5.00 8.34
CA LYS A 162 23.44 3.60 8.02
C LYS A 162 22.70 2.71 8.98
N VAL A 163 21.95 1.76 8.46
CA VAL A 163 21.13 0.83 9.26
C VAL A 163 21.41 -0.60 8.87
N ASN A 164 21.30 -1.51 9.83
CA ASN A 164 21.23 -2.94 9.61
C ASN A 164 19.85 -3.38 10.08
N CYS A 165 19.03 -3.91 9.17
CA CYS A 165 17.65 -4.25 9.48
C CYS A 165 17.15 -5.46 8.68
N PHE A 166 16.09 -6.04 9.18
CA PHE A 166 15.39 -7.18 8.60
C PHE A 166 14.32 -6.72 7.61
N ILE A 167 13.56 -5.68 7.98
CA ILE A 167 12.56 -5.02 7.13
C ILE A 167 12.91 -3.53 7.04
N LEU A 168 12.80 -2.98 5.84
CA LEU A 168 12.89 -1.55 5.57
C LEU A 168 11.73 -1.17 4.66
N SER A 169 10.66 -0.63 5.27
CA SER A 169 9.43 -0.29 4.57
C SER A 169 9.26 1.21 4.43
N PHE A 170 8.58 1.61 3.37
CA PHE A 170 8.27 2.98 3.01
C PHE A 170 6.75 3.09 2.94
N ALA A 171 6.16 3.71 3.94
CA ALA A 171 4.73 3.70 4.16
C ALA A 171 4.11 5.07 3.83
N ASN A 172 3.06 5.05 3.01
CA ASN A 172 2.12 6.14 2.82
C ASN A 172 0.88 5.91 3.71
N SER A 173 0.57 4.66 4.02
CA SER A 173 -0.53 4.27 4.91
C SER A 173 -0.05 3.36 6.05
N SER A 174 -0.91 3.13 7.05
CA SER A 174 -0.49 2.55 8.32
C SER A 174 -0.21 1.04 8.30
N GLN A 175 -0.71 0.29 7.30
CA GLN A 175 -0.72 -1.18 7.38
C GLN A 175 -0.54 -1.87 6.03
N TYR A 176 0.08 -3.04 6.02
CA TYR A 176 0.09 -3.90 4.84
C TYR A 176 -1.30 -4.46 4.48
N GLY A 177 -2.20 -4.55 5.45
CA GLY A 177 -3.54 -5.13 5.37
C GLY A 177 -3.82 -6.07 6.54
N ASN A 178 -5.07 -6.50 6.69
CA ASN A 178 -5.51 -7.41 7.77
C ASN A 178 -5.06 -7.01 9.18
N ASN A 179 -4.99 -5.71 9.47
CA ASN A 179 -4.49 -5.13 10.70
C ASN A 179 -3.00 -5.43 10.98
N ALA A 180 -2.20 -5.67 9.94
CA ALA A 180 -0.75 -5.80 10.02
C ALA A 180 -0.11 -4.40 9.94
N TYR A 181 -0.05 -3.69 11.05
CA TYR A 181 0.38 -2.29 11.14
C TYR A 181 1.90 -2.16 11.19
N ILE A 182 2.51 -1.65 10.12
CA ILE A 182 3.96 -1.38 10.04
C ILE A 182 4.29 0.08 10.39
N ALA A 183 3.44 1.03 10.02
CA ALA A 183 3.58 2.46 10.27
C ALA A 183 2.34 2.97 11.04
N PRO A 184 2.27 2.77 12.37
CA PRO A 184 1.08 3.09 13.14
C PRO A 184 0.65 4.55 13.09
N HIS A 185 1.58 5.46 12.81
CA HIS A 185 1.35 6.91 12.80
C HIS A 185 1.23 7.50 11.38
N ALA A 186 1.37 6.67 10.33
CA ALA A 186 1.32 7.14 8.96
C ALA A 186 0.00 7.86 8.64
N SER A 187 0.14 9.01 7.98
CA SER A 187 -0.96 9.83 7.47
C SER A 187 -0.83 10.00 5.96
N VAL A 188 -1.90 9.80 5.23
CA VAL A 188 -1.93 10.01 3.77
C VAL A 188 -2.10 11.49 3.39
N ARG A 189 -1.91 12.45 4.34
CA ARG A 189 -2.19 13.87 4.13
C ARG A 189 -1.18 14.83 4.73
N ASP A 190 -0.11 14.36 5.33
CA ASP A 190 0.90 15.20 5.98
C ASP A 190 2.10 15.54 5.06
N GLY A 191 2.09 14.94 3.86
CA GLY A 191 3.15 15.13 2.86
C GLY A 191 4.43 14.37 3.16
N LEU A 192 4.38 13.40 4.07
CA LEU A 192 5.54 12.65 4.52
C LEU A 192 5.36 11.15 4.28
N MET A 193 6.44 10.45 3.98
CA MET A 193 6.47 9.00 4.07
C MET A 193 7.06 8.58 5.42
N ASP A 194 6.57 7.47 5.95
CA ASP A 194 7.13 6.84 7.14
C ASP A 194 8.11 5.74 6.72
N ILE A 195 9.40 5.96 6.98
CA ILE A 195 10.43 4.94 6.79
C ILE A 195 10.51 4.10 8.06
N CYS A 196 10.02 2.85 7.96
CA CYS A 196 9.96 1.90 9.05
C CYS A 196 11.16 0.95 9.00
N ILE A 197 11.96 0.96 10.03
CA ILE A 197 13.19 0.17 10.18
C ILE A 197 12.95 -0.85 11.27
N LEU A 198 12.88 -2.12 10.92
CA LEU A 198 12.68 -3.21 11.85
C LEU A 198 13.88 -4.15 11.81
N LYS A 199 14.55 -4.32 12.96
CA LYS A 199 15.54 -5.39 13.14
C LYS A 199 14.83 -6.70 13.36
N ARG A 200 15.55 -7.80 13.16
CA ARG A 200 15.00 -9.13 13.35
C ARG A 200 14.65 -9.35 14.83
N PRO A 201 13.40 -9.65 15.18
CA PRO A 201 13.05 -10.05 16.53
C PRO A 201 13.77 -11.35 16.93
N ALA A 202 14.23 -11.43 18.17
CA ALA A 202 14.71 -12.69 18.71
C ALA A 202 13.56 -13.72 18.80
N PHE A 203 13.88 -15.00 18.80
CA PHE A 203 12.87 -16.05 18.77
C PHE A 203 11.80 -15.91 19.89
N PHE A 204 12.22 -15.56 21.10
CA PHE A 204 11.31 -15.36 22.24
C PHE A 204 10.52 -14.03 22.17
N GLU A 205 10.89 -13.12 21.28
CA GLU A 205 10.19 -11.84 21.05
C GLU A 205 9.10 -11.94 19.96
N ILE A 206 9.08 -13.02 19.17
CA ILE A 206 8.17 -13.17 18.04
C ILE A 206 6.70 -13.00 18.45
N LEU A 207 6.31 -13.56 19.59
CA LEU A 207 4.94 -13.44 20.10
C LEU A 207 4.58 -11.98 20.41
N TRP A 208 5.47 -11.25 21.08
CA TRP A 208 5.29 -9.84 21.39
C TRP A 208 5.30 -8.99 20.13
N PHE A 209 6.19 -9.29 19.17
CA PHE A 209 6.20 -8.65 17.86
C PHE A 209 4.85 -8.80 17.16
N LEU A 210 4.31 -10.02 17.06
CA LEU A 210 3.02 -10.26 16.41
C LEU A 210 1.86 -9.53 17.12
N LEU A 211 1.83 -9.57 18.47
CA LEU A 211 0.82 -8.86 19.25
C LEU A 211 0.87 -7.34 19.02
N PHE A 212 2.06 -6.74 18.96
CA PHE A 212 2.22 -5.31 18.74
C PHE A 212 1.94 -4.93 17.28
N PHE A 213 2.30 -5.81 16.34
CA PHE A 213 2.06 -5.65 14.92
C PHE A 213 0.56 -5.56 14.58
N ILE A 214 -0.26 -6.45 15.16
CA ILE A 214 -1.73 -6.44 14.93
C ILE A 214 -2.48 -5.38 15.76
N ASN A 215 -1.86 -4.85 16.82
CA ASN A 215 -2.46 -3.84 17.69
C ASN A 215 -1.93 -2.43 17.47
N SER A 216 -1.24 -2.17 16.34
CA SER A 216 -0.72 -0.84 16.00
C SER A 216 0.24 -0.26 17.07
N LYS A 217 1.09 -1.10 17.66
CA LYS A 217 1.97 -0.73 18.78
C LYS A 217 3.46 -1.02 18.54
N LEU A 218 3.88 -1.22 17.29
CA LEU A 218 5.28 -1.51 16.95
C LEU A 218 6.27 -0.48 17.48
N TYR A 219 5.85 0.79 17.54
CA TYR A 219 6.67 1.89 18.08
C TYR A 219 7.14 1.68 19.53
N LYS A 220 6.56 0.72 20.26
CA LYS A 220 6.98 0.36 21.62
C LYS A 220 8.15 -0.64 21.67
N LEU A 221 8.52 -1.22 20.52
CA LEU A 221 9.60 -2.20 20.44
C LEU A 221 10.94 -1.49 20.26
N SER A 222 11.95 -1.88 21.05
CA SER A 222 13.30 -1.29 21.01
C SER A 222 14.04 -1.54 19.69
N TYR A 223 13.63 -2.54 18.92
CA TYR A 223 14.19 -2.94 17.65
C TYR A 223 13.37 -2.42 16.44
N TYR A 224 12.38 -1.57 16.69
CA TYR A 224 11.63 -0.82 15.67
C TYR A 224 11.98 0.67 15.75
N LYS A 225 12.08 1.30 14.59
CA LYS A 225 12.27 2.75 14.46
C LYS A 225 11.49 3.26 13.25
N GLU A 226 10.84 4.39 13.41
CA GLU A 226 10.09 5.11 12.39
C GLU A 226 10.67 6.52 12.24
N ILE A 227 10.87 6.94 11.00
CA ILE A 227 11.32 8.29 10.66
C ILE A 227 10.52 8.81 9.48
N GLN A 228 10.22 10.10 9.49
CA GLN A 228 9.43 10.75 8.45
C GLN A 228 10.29 11.61 7.56
N CYS A 229 10.02 11.60 6.25
CA CYS A 229 10.64 12.49 5.27
C CYS A 229 9.80 12.65 4.01
N GLU A 230 10.06 13.73 3.26
CA GLU A 230 9.41 13.97 1.96
C GLU A 230 10.10 13.22 0.83
N GLU A 231 11.44 13.15 0.90
CA GLU A 231 12.26 12.51 -0.10
C GLU A 231 13.38 11.71 0.58
N ALA A 232 13.72 10.56 0.00
CA ALA A 232 14.85 9.77 0.44
C ALA A 232 15.52 9.02 -0.72
N ILE A 233 16.81 8.72 -0.53
CA ILE A 233 17.56 7.80 -1.38
C ILE A 233 18.02 6.65 -0.51
N VAL A 234 17.74 5.42 -0.96
CA VAL A 234 18.13 4.20 -0.26
C VAL A 234 19.13 3.44 -1.11
N GLU A 235 20.30 3.20 -0.54
CA GLU A 235 21.40 2.47 -1.16
C GLU A 235 21.72 1.20 -0.37
N GLY A 236 22.06 0.13 -1.05
CA GLY A 236 22.41 -1.15 -0.42
C GLY A 236 22.37 -2.30 -1.41
N ASP A 237 22.43 -3.53 -0.90
CA ASP A 237 22.22 -4.74 -1.68
C ASP A 237 20.71 -4.95 -1.92
N ILE A 238 20.18 -4.24 -2.93
CA ILE A 238 18.77 -4.22 -3.31
C ILE A 238 18.64 -4.82 -4.71
N GLU A 239 17.85 -5.86 -4.84
CA GLU A 239 17.45 -6.48 -6.09
C GLU A 239 15.94 -6.66 -6.15
N ARG A 240 15.33 -6.96 -5.00
CA ARG A 240 13.90 -7.24 -4.85
C ARG A 240 13.25 -6.17 -4.01
N VAL A 241 12.16 -5.64 -4.52
CA VAL A 241 11.30 -4.69 -3.83
C VAL A 241 9.86 -5.15 -3.91
N HIS A 242 9.02 -4.67 -3.05
CA HIS A 242 7.58 -4.73 -3.28
C HIS A 242 6.99 -3.32 -3.31
N ILE A 243 5.94 -3.13 -4.11
CA ILE A 243 5.11 -1.93 -4.14
C ILE A 243 3.67 -2.37 -3.87
N ASP A 244 3.11 -1.91 -2.76
CA ASP A 244 1.76 -2.28 -2.29
C ASP A 244 1.50 -3.79 -2.23
N GLY A 245 2.55 -4.58 -2.00
CA GLY A 245 2.51 -6.04 -1.94
C GLY A 245 2.84 -6.75 -3.26
N ASP A 246 2.90 -6.05 -4.38
CA ASP A 246 3.33 -6.62 -5.66
C ASP A 246 4.87 -6.61 -5.77
N ALA A 247 5.44 -7.72 -6.24
CA ALA A 247 6.88 -7.91 -6.35
C ALA A 247 7.46 -7.28 -7.62
N TYR A 248 8.57 -6.56 -7.47
CA TYR A 248 9.33 -5.94 -8.56
C TYR A 248 10.82 -6.19 -8.40
N ILE A 249 11.54 -6.21 -9.53
CA ILE A 249 13.00 -6.15 -9.57
C ILE A 249 13.40 -4.69 -9.75
N MET A 250 14.15 -4.17 -8.80
CA MET A 250 14.73 -2.83 -8.85
C MET A 250 16.11 -2.87 -8.18
N HIS A 251 17.05 -2.11 -8.70
CA HIS A 251 18.41 -2.05 -8.17
C HIS A 251 18.68 -0.71 -7.48
N SER A 252 19.60 -0.74 -6.52
CA SER A 252 20.13 0.45 -5.85
C SER A 252 20.74 1.47 -6.84
N PRO A 253 20.54 2.77 -6.67
CA PRO A 253 19.77 3.41 -5.59
C PRO A 253 18.26 3.39 -5.83
N ILE A 254 17.49 3.35 -4.73
CA ILE A 254 16.04 3.54 -4.76
C ILE A 254 15.74 5.00 -4.39
N HIS A 255 15.12 5.73 -5.29
CA HIS A 255 14.66 7.09 -5.08
C HIS A 255 13.20 7.07 -4.63
N LEU A 256 12.93 7.73 -3.52
CA LEU A 256 11.63 7.84 -2.89
C LEU A 256 11.22 9.30 -2.83
N LYS A 257 9.97 9.59 -3.21
CA LYS A 257 9.41 10.95 -3.18
C LYS A 257 7.93 10.93 -2.85
N MET A 258 7.53 11.78 -1.91
CA MET A 258 6.11 12.04 -1.64
C MET A 258 5.58 13.11 -2.58
N HIS A 259 4.46 12.83 -3.20
CA HIS A 259 3.68 13.77 -3.99
C HIS A 259 2.45 14.18 -3.19
N LYS A 260 2.43 15.43 -2.74
CA LYS A 260 1.40 15.95 -1.85
C LYS A 260 0.09 16.18 -2.56
N GLY A 261 -1.00 15.62 -2.05
CA GLY A 261 -2.36 15.89 -2.47
C GLY A 261 -2.67 15.58 -3.94
N ILE A 262 -1.96 14.64 -4.57
CA ILE A 262 -2.10 14.38 -6.01
C ILE A 262 -3.23 13.41 -6.38
N LEU A 263 -3.86 12.74 -5.40
CA LEU A 263 -4.92 11.79 -5.65
C LEU A 263 -6.19 12.18 -4.90
N LYS A 264 -7.26 12.47 -5.63
CA LYS A 264 -8.59 12.74 -5.07
C LYS A 264 -9.30 11.43 -4.77
N VAL A 265 -9.58 11.15 -3.50
CA VAL A 265 -10.25 9.92 -3.07
C VAL A 265 -11.62 10.19 -2.47
N VAL A 266 -12.55 9.27 -2.70
CA VAL A 266 -13.82 9.20 -1.95
C VAL A 266 -13.50 8.64 -0.57
N VAL A 267 -13.93 9.30 0.49
CA VAL A 267 -13.67 8.85 1.86
C VAL A 267 -14.96 8.50 2.58
N PRO A 268 -15.10 7.27 3.12
CA PRO A 268 -16.32 6.84 3.81
C PRO A 268 -16.60 7.60 5.12
N LYS A 269 -15.55 8.19 5.67
CA LYS A 269 -15.56 9.02 6.87
C LYS A 269 -14.40 10.01 6.76
N LYS A 270 -14.48 11.11 7.51
CA LYS A 270 -13.39 12.08 7.58
C LYS A 270 -12.09 11.36 8.00
N ILE A 271 -11.04 11.56 7.21
CA ILE A 271 -9.67 11.13 7.53
C ILE A 271 -8.88 12.36 7.99
N ASP A 272 -8.12 12.18 9.05
CA ASP A 272 -7.27 13.24 9.63
C ASP A 272 -5.97 13.40 8.85
#